data_7721605ef3e34a0117e8fc9138b25eb9
#
_entry.id   7721605ef3e34a0117e8fc9138b25eb9
#
_cell.length_a   1.000
_cell.length_b   1.000
_cell.length_c   1.000
_cell.angle_alpha   90.00
_cell.angle_beta   90.00
_cell.angle_gamma   90.00
#
_symmetry.space_group_name_H-M   'P 1'
#
loop_
_entity.id
_entity.type
_entity.pdbx_description
1 polymer ?
#
loop_
_entity_poly.entity_id
_entity_poly.type
_entity_poly.pdbx_seq_one_letter_code
_entity_poly.pdbx_strand_id
1 'polypeptide(L)'
;EHEKLLQEYADKIAEIADYLEILSDPDRLKQVIREELEELVEEFGDDRKTQISDSAHDLTVEDLITEEDRVVTISHGGYAKTQSLTDYQAQRRGGTGRSATAVKDEDFVEHLLIASTHATILCFSNLGKVYWLKVFHIPLASRTARGRPMVNLLPLDEGERITSILPIEGYETDHFIFMATANGTVKKTDMSLFSRQRSV
;
A
#
# COMPACT_ATOMS: atom_id res chain seq x y z
N GLU A 1 37.86 -64.83 6.51
CA GLU A 1 36.59 -64.89 5.74
C GLU A 1 35.45 -65.43 6.59
N HIS A 2 35.64 -66.49 7.38
CA HIS A 2 34.59 -67.08 8.24
C HIS A 2 34.09 -66.07 9.32
N GLU A 3 35.00 -65.36 9.97
CA GLU A 3 34.66 -64.34 10.98
C GLU A 3 33.84 -63.19 10.38
N LYS A 4 34.18 -62.71 9.17
CA LYS A 4 33.38 -61.67 8.48
C LYS A 4 31.95 -62.18 8.20
N LEU A 5 31.79 -63.40 7.77
CA LEU A 5 30.49 -63.94 7.45
C LEU A 5 29.63 -64.12 8.72
N LEU A 6 30.24 -64.52 9.85
CA LEU A 6 29.55 -64.55 11.13
C LEU A 6 29.14 -63.18 11.64
N GLN A 7 29.97 -62.14 11.40
CA GLN A 7 29.66 -60.81 11.77
C GLN A 7 28.49 -60.24 10.90
N GLU A 8 28.56 -60.41 9.58
CA GLU A 8 27.48 -60.01 8.66
C GLU A 8 26.15 -60.69 9.01
N TYR A 9 26.20 -61.98 9.42
CA TYR A 9 25.02 -62.71 9.86
C TYR A 9 24.44 -62.14 11.16
N ALA A 10 25.30 -61.81 12.13
CA ALA A 10 24.84 -61.21 13.39
C ALA A 10 24.24 -59.83 13.17
N ASP A 11 24.85 -58.99 12.30
CA ASP A 11 24.37 -57.66 11.97
C ASP A 11 23.00 -57.76 11.29
N LYS A 12 22.81 -58.70 10.37
CA LYS A 12 21.52 -58.91 9.72
C LYS A 12 20.40 -59.40 10.66
N ILE A 13 20.72 -60.23 11.65
CA ILE A 13 19.74 -60.62 12.67
C ILE A 13 19.32 -59.43 13.53
N ALA A 14 20.32 -58.57 13.90
CA ALA A 14 20.01 -57.38 14.69
C ALA A 14 19.13 -56.40 13.91
N GLU A 15 19.43 -56.17 12.62
CA GLU A 15 18.60 -55.32 11.72
C GLU A 15 17.17 -55.86 11.59
N ILE A 16 16.98 -57.17 11.43
CA ILE A 16 15.65 -57.78 11.36
C ILE A 16 14.88 -57.62 12.68
N ALA A 17 15.59 -57.74 13.82
CA ALA A 17 14.96 -57.55 15.13
C ALA A 17 14.46 -56.10 15.32
N ASP A 18 15.27 -55.11 14.91
CA ASP A 18 14.87 -53.67 14.95
C ASP A 18 13.66 -53.42 14.03
N TYR A 19 13.65 -53.96 12.83
CA TYR A 19 12.49 -53.79 11.93
C TYR A 19 11.20 -54.44 12.47
N LEU A 20 11.33 -55.59 13.14
CA LEU A 20 10.18 -56.20 13.78
C LEU A 20 9.65 -55.39 14.96
N GLU A 21 10.54 -54.75 15.73
CA GLU A 21 10.17 -53.86 16.80
C GLU A 21 9.44 -52.60 16.25
N ILE A 22 9.97 -51.96 15.19
CA ILE A 22 9.34 -50.82 14.53
C ILE A 22 7.93 -51.18 14.03
N LEU A 23 7.75 -52.39 13.47
CA LEU A 23 6.45 -52.84 12.95
C LEU A 23 5.44 -53.20 14.04
N SER A 24 5.91 -53.66 15.20
CA SER A 24 5.06 -54.13 16.30
C SER A 24 4.74 -53.03 17.33
N ASP A 25 5.62 -52.05 17.50
CA ASP A 25 5.46 -50.97 18.48
C ASP A 25 5.25 -49.60 17.82
N PRO A 26 4.04 -49.01 17.91
CA PRO A 26 3.76 -47.68 17.37
C PRO A 26 4.62 -46.55 17.97
N ASP A 27 5.11 -46.69 19.19
CA ASP A 27 5.92 -45.67 19.84
C ASP A 27 7.38 -45.70 19.33
N ARG A 28 7.90 -46.93 19.06
CA ARG A 28 9.20 -47.07 18.36
C ARG A 28 9.14 -46.49 16.94
N LEU A 29 8.04 -46.71 16.19
CA LEU A 29 7.85 -46.10 14.89
C LEU A 29 7.89 -44.57 14.94
N LYS A 30 7.18 -43.96 15.91
CA LYS A 30 7.21 -42.52 16.12
C LYS A 30 8.60 -42.00 16.49
N GLN A 31 9.37 -42.77 17.22
CA GLN A 31 10.74 -42.42 17.58
C GLN A 31 11.63 -42.37 16.34
N VAL A 32 11.57 -43.39 15.48
CA VAL A 32 12.35 -43.39 14.21
C VAL A 32 11.98 -42.22 13.33
N ILE A 33 10.67 -41.94 13.16
CA ILE A 33 10.24 -40.78 12.38
C ILE A 33 10.78 -39.46 12.97
N ARG A 34 10.85 -39.36 14.29
CA ARG A 34 11.40 -38.16 14.93
C ARG A 34 12.90 -38.04 14.69
N GLU A 35 13.66 -39.12 14.84
CA GLU A 35 15.09 -39.17 14.61
C GLU A 35 15.44 -38.76 13.15
N GLU A 36 14.73 -39.31 12.17
CA GLU A 36 14.90 -38.94 10.76
C GLU A 36 14.55 -37.46 10.48
N LEU A 37 13.51 -36.94 11.12
CA LEU A 37 13.15 -35.52 10.97
C LEU A 37 14.14 -34.58 11.66
N GLU A 38 14.73 -35.00 12.79
CA GLU A 38 15.76 -34.24 13.48
C GLU A 38 17.05 -34.18 12.65
N GLU A 39 17.45 -35.28 12.02
CA GLU A 39 18.57 -35.30 11.07
C GLU A 39 18.35 -34.36 9.88
N LEU A 40 17.14 -34.36 9.31
CA LEU A 40 16.81 -33.44 8.22
C LEU A 40 16.86 -31.97 8.66
N VAL A 41 16.43 -31.67 9.89
CA VAL A 41 16.50 -30.31 10.44
C VAL A 41 17.98 -29.91 10.69
N GLU A 42 18.83 -30.84 11.14
CA GLU A 42 20.24 -30.56 11.36
C GLU A 42 20.99 -30.33 10.03
N GLU A 43 20.67 -31.09 8.99
CA GLU A 43 21.33 -31.00 7.68
C GLU A 43 20.82 -29.85 6.80
N PHE A 44 19.52 -29.58 6.82
CA PHE A 44 18.85 -28.63 5.92
C PHE A 44 18.13 -27.47 6.64
N GLY A 45 18.21 -27.41 7.97
CA GLY A 45 17.52 -26.39 8.74
C GLY A 45 18.11 -25.02 8.54
N ASP A 46 17.28 -24.09 8.08
CA ASP A 46 17.59 -22.67 7.98
C ASP A 46 17.00 -21.89 9.16
N ASP A 47 17.69 -20.83 9.55
CA ASP A 47 17.13 -19.89 10.52
C ASP A 47 15.86 -19.23 9.97
N ARG A 48 14.90 -19.00 10.87
CA ARG A 48 13.66 -18.36 10.50
C ARG A 48 13.92 -16.96 9.92
N LYS A 49 13.53 -16.73 8.66
CA LYS A 49 13.70 -15.45 7.95
C LYS A 49 12.69 -14.38 8.39
N THR A 50 11.59 -14.77 9.04
CA THR A 50 10.53 -13.86 9.51
C THR A 50 10.57 -13.74 11.02
N GLN A 51 10.38 -12.53 11.53
CA GLN A 51 10.26 -12.27 12.96
C GLN A 51 8.82 -12.52 13.42
N ILE A 52 8.66 -13.23 14.56
CA ILE A 52 7.36 -13.32 15.23
C ILE A 52 7.21 -12.07 16.10
N SER A 53 6.18 -11.27 15.82
CA SER A 53 5.84 -10.11 16.62
C SER A 53 4.53 -10.36 17.36
N ASP A 54 4.50 -10.05 18.65
CA ASP A 54 3.30 -10.14 19.49
C ASP A 54 2.32 -8.97 19.24
N SER A 55 2.76 -7.94 18.49
CA SER A 55 1.91 -6.83 18.09
C SER A 55 1.16 -7.19 16.80
N ALA A 56 -0.12 -7.48 16.92
CA ALA A 56 -1.04 -7.53 15.79
C ALA A 56 -1.31 -6.08 15.32
N HIS A 57 -0.35 -5.47 14.63
CA HIS A 57 -0.66 -4.32 13.80
C HIS A 57 -1.36 -4.84 12.57
N ASP A 58 -2.67 -4.56 12.48
CA ASP A 58 -3.40 -4.75 11.25
C ASP A 58 -2.71 -3.91 10.17
N LEU A 59 -2.04 -4.58 9.22
CA LEU A 59 -1.42 -3.91 8.08
C LEU A 59 -2.53 -3.20 7.31
N THR A 60 -2.45 -1.90 7.26
CA THR A 60 -3.34 -1.07 6.44
C THR A 60 -2.85 -1.08 4.99
N VAL A 61 -3.74 -0.77 4.05
CA VAL A 61 -3.36 -0.59 2.64
C VAL A 61 -2.28 0.48 2.49
N GLU A 62 -2.29 1.47 3.37
CA GLU A 62 -1.31 2.56 3.42
C GLU A 62 0.11 2.05 3.73
N ASP A 63 0.25 1.08 4.63
CA ASP A 63 1.55 0.49 4.99
C ASP A 63 2.20 -0.30 3.85
N LEU A 64 1.41 -0.73 2.86
CA LEU A 64 1.89 -1.45 1.68
C LEU A 64 2.31 -0.52 0.54
N ILE A 65 2.03 0.78 0.65
CA ILE A 65 2.30 1.76 -0.39
C ILE A 65 3.58 2.52 -0.03
N THR A 66 4.52 2.55 -0.96
CA THR A 66 5.75 3.32 -0.79
C THR A 66 5.43 4.81 -0.69
N GLU A 67 5.96 5.46 0.34
CA GLU A 67 5.86 6.90 0.48
C GLU A 67 6.76 7.59 -0.55
N GLU A 68 6.16 8.36 -1.43
CA GLU A 68 6.85 9.15 -2.45
C GLU A 68 6.05 10.40 -2.82
N ASP A 69 6.75 11.44 -3.24
CA ASP A 69 6.11 12.65 -3.74
C ASP A 69 5.59 12.44 -5.15
N ARG A 70 4.34 12.79 -5.37
CA ARG A 70 3.66 12.75 -6.67
C ARG A 70 3.11 14.11 -7.07
N VAL A 71 3.10 14.36 -8.36
CA VAL A 71 2.37 15.50 -8.92
C VAL A 71 0.93 15.08 -9.14
N VAL A 72 0.02 15.73 -8.44
CA VAL A 72 -1.43 15.55 -8.59
C VAL A 72 -1.95 16.64 -9.51
N THR A 73 -2.67 16.24 -10.54
CA THR A 73 -3.34 17.18 -11.46
C THR A 73 -4.84 16.90 -11.48
N ILE A 74 -5.64 17.96 -11.35
CA ILE A 74 -7.09 17.89 -11.50
C ILE A 74 -7.48 18.91 -12.57
N SER A 75 -8.24 18.43 -13.57
CA SER A 75 -8.73 19.27 -14.64
C SER A 75 -10.06 19.92 -14.29
N HIS A 76 -10.43 21.01 -14.99
CA HIS A 76 -11.71 21.67 -14.87
C HIS A 76 -12.90 20.73 -15.15
N GLY A 77 -12.72 19.79 -16.07
CA GLY A 77 -13.69 18.73 -16.35
C GLY A 77 -13.79 17.65 -15.26
N GLY A 78 -13.08 17.81 -14.13
CA GLY A 78 -13.15 16.93 -12.98
C GLY A 78 -12.37 15.61 -13.12
N TYR A 79 -11.35 15.55 -13.96
CA TYR A 79 -10.47 14.38 -14.08
C TYR A 79 -9.23 14.54 -13.21
N ALA A 80 -8.94 13.55 -12.39
CA ALA A 80 -7.77 13.50 -11.53
C ALA A 80 -6.78 12.41 -11.96
N LYS A 81 -5.49 12.71 -11.85
CA LYS A 81 -4.39 11.75 -12.01
C LYS A 81 -3.19 12.13 -11.16
N THR A 82 -2.34 11.15 -10.89
CA THR A 82 -1.02 11.37 -10.31
C THR A 82 0.07 11.01 -11.31
N GLN A 83 1.22 11.65 -11.19
CA GLN A 83 2.41 11.41 -11.99
C GLN A 83 3.63 11.39 -11.08
N SER A 84 4.67 10.64 -11.46
CA SER A 84 5.93 10.69 -10.75
C SER A 84 6.57 12.08 -10.86
N LEU A 85 7.17 12.56 -9.77
CA LEU A 85 7.91 13.82 -9.80
C LEU A 85 9.10 13.78 -10.79
N THR A 86 9.64 12.58 -11.04
CA THR A 86 10.73 12.37 -12.00
C THR A 86 10.35 12.66 -13.45
N ASP A 87 9.05 12.65 -13.77
CA ASP A 87 8.54 12.99 -15.10
C ASP A 87 8.66 14.51 -15.40
N TYR A 88 8.86 15.32 -14.36
CA TYR A 88 8.99 16.77 -14.42
C TYR A 88 10.45 17.17 -14.26
N GLN A 89 11.14 17.37 -15.37
CA GLN A 89 12.51 17.86 -15.38
C GLN A 89 12.55 19.38 -15.55
N ALA A 90 13.44 20.03 -14.79
CA ALA A 90 13.70 21.46 -14.94
C ALA A 90 14.17 21.77 -16.37
N GLN A 91 13.49 22.69 -17.05
CA GLN A 91 13.84 23.10 -18.40
C GLN A 91 14.83 24.25 -18.38
N ARG A 92 15.94 24.11 -19.12
CA ARG A 92 16.93 25.18 -19.31
C ARG A 92 16.48 26.10 -20.46
N ARG A 93 17.05 27.32 -20.51
CA ARG A 93 16.82 28.29 -21.59
C ARG A 93 17.10 27.65 -22.96
N GLY A 94 16.15 27.76 -23.90
CA GLY A 94 16.27 27.24 -25.26
C GLY A 94 15.74 25.80 -25.46
N GLY A 95 15.21 25.16 -24.42
CA GLY A 95 14.54 23.87 -24.58
C GLY A 95 13.10 23.98 -25.11
N THR A 96 12.64 22.96 -25.83
CA THR A 96 11.25 22.84 -26.25
C THR A 96 10.39 22.48 -25.04
N GLY A 97 9.36 23.27 -24.72
CA GLY A 97 8.43 23.01 -23.61
C GLY A 97 7.79 21.63 -23.75
N ARG A 98 7.54 20.97 -22.61
CA ARG A 98 6.81 19.71 -22.58
C ARG A 98 5.44 19.93 -21.95
N SER A 99 4.38 19.46 -22.60
CA SER A 99 3.04 19.48 -22.02
C SER A 99 2.98 18.53 -20.82
N ALA A 100 2.54 19.02 -19.67
CA ALA A 100 2.40 18.23 -18.44
C ALA A 100 1.24 17.25 -18.50
N THR A 101 0.20 17.56 -19.28
CA THR A 101 -0.98 16.73 -19.41
C THR A 101 -1.66 16.95 -20.78
N ALA A 102 -2.28 15.93 -21.31
CA ALA A 102 -3.19 16.05 -22.43
C ALA A 102 -4.61 16.22 -21.88
N VAL A 103 -5.27 17.29 -22.29
CA VAL A 103 -6.68 17.58 -21.98
C VAL A 103 -7.48 17.60 -23.27
N LYS A 104 -8.81 17.49 -23.18
CA LYS A 104 -9.68 17.74 -24.33
C LYS A 104 -9.60 19.21 -24.76
N ASP A 105 -10.00 19.51 -25.97
CA ASP A 105 -9.94 20.87 -26.55
C ASP A 105 -10.64 21.96 -25.71
N GLU A 106 -11.57 21.56 -24.81
CA GLU A 106 -12.31 22.48 -23.93
C GLU A 106 -11.98 22.32 -22.43
N ASP A 107 -10.99 21.45 -22.07
CA ASP A 107 -10.61 21.19 -20.69
C ASP A 107 -9.21 21.79 -20.41
N PHE A 108 -8.92 22.12 -19.16
CA PHE A 108 -7.62 22.64 -18.73
C PHE A 108 -7.29 22.15 -17.32
N VAL A 109 -6.03 22.18 -16.95
CA VAL A 109 -5.58 21.84 -15.59
C VAL A 109 -5.95 23.00 -14.66
N GLU A 110 -6.90 22.76 -13.76
CA GLU A 110 -7.37 23.73 -12.78
C GLU A 110 -6.51 23.71 -11.52
N HIS A 111 -6.13 22.48 -11.06
CA HIS A 111 -5.29 22.30 -9.88
C HIS A 111 -4.10 21.43 -10.22
N LEU A 112 -2.92 21.91 -9.80
CA LEU A 112 -1.67 21.18 -9.84
C LEU A 112 -0.98 21.36 -8.49
N LEU A 113 -0.66 20.25 -7.83
CA LEU A 113 0.01 20.26 -6.53
C LEU A 113 0.97 19.07 -6.42
N ILE A 114 1.94 19.19 -5.53
CA ILE A 114 2.83 18.11 -5.15
C ILE A 114 2.40 17.64 -3.76
N ALA A 115 2.21 16.35 -3.59
CA ALA A 115 1.83 15.75 -2.33
C ALA A 115 2.40 14.33 -2.20
N SER A 116 2.75 13.91 -0.97
CA SER A 116 3.11 12.54 -0.65
C SER A 116 1.95 11.58 -0.97
N THR A 117 2.28 10.36 -1.37
CA THR A 117 1.28 9.29 -1.57
C THR A 117 0.40 9.09 -0.34
N HIS A 118 0.93 9.28 0.87
CA HIS A 118 0.21 9.11 2.14
C HIS A 118 -0.59 10.36 2.54
N ALA A 119 -0.36 11.51 1.91
CA ALA A 119 -1.09 12.74 2.20
C ALA A 119 -2.59 12.59 1.89
N THR A 120 -3.39 13.35 2.62
CA THR A 120 -4.83 13.46 2.39
C THR A 120 -5.16 14.75 1.68
N ILE A 121 -5.98 14.71 0.66
CA ILE A 121 -6.51 15.89 -0.01
C ILE A 121 -7.92 16.14 0.51
N LEU A 122 -8.15 17.29 1.13
CA LEU A 122 -9.49 17.79 1.43
C LEU A 122 -10.10 18.38 0.17
N CYS A 123 -11.20 17.80 -0.28
CA CYS A 123 -11.93 18.23 -1.48
C CYS A 123 -13.21 18.94 -1.06
N PHE A 124 -13.31 20.24 -1.33
CA PHE A 124 -14.49 21.06 -0.98
C PHE A 124 -15.43 21.14 -2.17
N SER A 125 -16.70 20.85 -1.94
CA SER A 125 -17.72 20.88 -3.00
C SER A 125 -18.52 22.18 -3.04
N ASN A 126 -19.18 22.44 -4.18
CA ASN A 126 -20.10 23.56 -4.35
C ASN A 126 -21.34 23.47 -3.45
N LEU A 127 -21.66 22.29 -2.91
CA LEU A 127 -22.75 22.08 -1.95
C LEU A 127 -22.30 22.26 -0.49
N GLY A 128 -21.04 22.68 -0.24
CA GLY A 128 -20.52 22.91 1.10
C GLY A 128 -20.12 21.64 1.85
N LYS A 129 -19.98 20.52 1.15
CA LYS A 129 -19.44 19.27 1.70
C LYS A 129 -17.92 19.22 1.57
N VAL A 130 -17.30 18.40 2.42
CA VAL A 130 -15.87 18.12 2.40
C VAL A 130 -15.66 16.62 2.28
N TYR A 131 -14.82 16.22 1.34
CA TYR A 131 -14.44 14.83 1.11
C TYR A 131 -12.96 14.65 1.36
N TRP A 132 -12.58 13.49 1.85
CA TRP A 132 -11.19 13.09 2.10
C TRP A 132 -10.75 12.14 1.00
N LEU A 133 -9.69 12.47 0.30
CA LEU A 133 -9.14 11.65 -0.77
C LEU A 133 -7.66 11.41 -0.48
N LYS A 134 -7.27 10.17 -0.24
CA LYS A 134 -5.86 9.80 -0.14
C LYS A 134 -5.21 9.88 -1.52
N VAL A 135 -4.01 10.43 -1.60
CA VAL A 135 -3.28 10.61 -2.87
C VAL A 135 -3.07 9.27 -3.58
N PHE A 136 -2.79 8.19 -2.85
CA PHE A 136 -2.59 6.86 -3.44
C PHE A 136 -3.87 6.25 -4.07
N HIS A 137 -5.06 6.77 -3.77
CA HIS A 137 -6.31 6.36 -4.45
C HIS A 137 -6.46 6.98 -5.83
N ILE A 138 -5.72 8.07 -6.11
CA ILE A 138 -5.73 8.70 -7.42
C ILE A 138 -4.82 7.89 -8.35
N PRO A 139 -5.29 7.49 -9.55
CA PRO A 139 -4.51 6.62 -10.42
C PRO A 139 -3.23 7.28 -10.90
N LEU A 140 -2.14 6.50 -10.89
CA LEU A 140 -0.90 6.86 -11.58
C LEU A 140 -1.16 6.77 -13.08
N ALA A 141 -0.88 7.83 -13.81
CA ALA A 141 -1.16 7.89 -15.23
C ALA A 141 -0.07 8.65 -16.00
N SER A 142 0.12 8.31 -17.26
CA SER A 142 1.05 9.00 -18.14
C SER A 142 0.60 10.45 -18.43
N ARG A 143 1.52 11.26 -18.98
CA ARG A 143 1.22 12.64 -19.37
C ARG A 143 0.08 12.75 -20.38
N THR A 144 -0.04 11.79 -21.29
CA THR A 144 -1.08 11.78 -22.34
C THR A 144 -2.41 11.21 -21.86
N ALA A 145 -2.43 10.49 -20.73
CA ALA A 145 -3.65 9.95 -20.18
C ALA A 145 -4.49 11.04 -19.48
N ARG A 146 -5.81 10.93 -19.57
CA ARG A 146 -6.74 11.88 -18.98
C ARG A 146 -6.86 11.73 -17.45
N GLY A 147 -6.67 10.52 -16.93
CA GLY A 147 -6.93 10.18 -15.52
C GLY A 147 -8.34 9.63 -15.30
N ARG A 148 -8.80 9.67 -14.05
CA ARG A 148 -10.11 9.16 -13.62
C ARG A 148 -11.03 10.32 -13.20
N PRO A 149 -12.31 10.28 -13.54
CA PRO A 149 -13.28 11.30 -13.06
C PRO A 149 -13.39 11.29 -11.52
N MET A 150 -13.48 12.47 -10.92
CA MET A 150 -13.64 12.65 -9.47
C MET A 150 -14.90 11.98 -8.93
N VAL A 151 -15.97 11.92 -9.72
CA VAL A 151 -17.21 11.20 -9.37
C VAL A 151 -17.02 9.69 -9.18
N ASN A 152 -15.94 9.12 -9.72
CA ASN A 152 -15.58 7.71 -9.52
C ASN A 152 -14.61 7.51 -8.32
N LEU A 153 -14.07 8.58 -7.77
CA LEU A 153 -13.16 8.57 -6.63
C LEU A 153 -13.88 9.00 -5.34
N LEU A 154 -14.89 9.83 -5.45
CA LEU A 154 -15.64 10.41 -4.33
C LEU A 154 -17.15 10.19 -4.55
N PRO A 155 -17.92 9.94 -3.48
CA PRO A 155 -19.38 9.78 -3.55
C PRO A 155 -20.06 11.13 -3.71
N LEU A 156 -19.92 11.75 -4.88
CA LEU A 156 -20.53 13.04 -5.20
C LEU A 156 -22.00 12.86 -5.57
N ASP A 157 -22.83 13.79 -5.14
CA ASP A 157 -24.24 13.86 -5.53
C ASP A 157 -24.40 14.33 -6.99
N GLU A 158 -25.59 14.17 -7.54
CA GLU A 158 -25.88 14.66 -8.89
C GLU A 158 -25.74 16.20 -8.96
N GLY A 159 -24.94 16.67 -9.91
CA GLY A 159 -24.61 18.09 -10.05
C GLY A 159 -23.59 18.64 -9.05
N GLU A 160 -23.11 17.81 -8.13
CA GLU A 160 -22.05 18.19 -7.20
C GLU A 160 -20.68 18.19 -7.90
N ARG A 161 -19.89 19.22 -7.65
CA ARG A 161 -18.53 19.35 -8.18
C ARG A 161 -17.57 19.86 -7.12
N ILE A 162 -16.31 19.45 -7.22
CA ILE A 162 -15.23 19.96 -6.38
C ILE A 162 -14.84 21.35 -6.86
N THR A 163 -14.82 22.30 -5.96
CA THR A 163 -14.50 23.71 -6.24
C THR A 163 -13.15 24.13 -5.68
N SER A 164 -12.64 23.42 -4.68
CA SER A 164 -11.32 23.69 -4.10
C SER A 164 -10.74 22.44 -3.50
N ILE A 165 -9.42 22.35 -3.50
CA ILE A 165 -8.67 21.25 -2.92
C ILE A 165 -7.56 21.76 -2.00
N LEU A 166 -7.29 21.04 -0.92
CA LEU A 166 -6.23 21.37 0.02
C LEU A 166 -5.51 20.07 0.43
N PRO A 167 -4.24 19.89 0.05
CA PRO A 167 -3.44 18.78 0.56
C PRO A 167 -3.09 19.03 2.03
N ILE A 168 -3.17 17.98 2.84
CA ILE A 168 -2.78 18.00 4.26
C ILE A 168 -1.96 16.75 4.56
N GLU A 169 -0.92 16.91 5.37
CA GLU A 169 -0.08 15.81 5.84
C GLU A 169 -0.56 15.29 7.20
N GLY A 170 -1.19 16.14 7.99
CA GLY A 170 -1.70 15.82 9.33
C GLY A 170 -2.81 16.75 9.78
N TYR A 171 -3.33 16.51 10.98
CA TYR A 171 -4.39 17.30 11.62
C TYR A 171 -3.83 18.02 12.84
N GLU A 172 -2.87 18.90 12.61
CA GLU A 172 -2.18 19.63 13.68
C GLU A 172 -3.13 20.57 14.42
N THR A 173 -2.95 20.66 15.73
CA THR A 173 -3.54 21.70 16.55
C THR A 173 -2.87 23.04 16.22
N ASP A 174 -3.56 24.14 16.37
CA ASP A 174 -3.11 25.52 16.04
C ASP A 174 -3.09 25.86 14.54
N HIS A 175 -3.47 24.94 13.66
CA HIS A 175 -3.73 25.22 12.25
C HIS A 175 -5.23 25.35 11.98
N PHE A 176 -5.58 26.28 11.09
CA PHE A 176 -6.97 26.58 10.80
C PHE A 176 -7.19 26.59 9.28
N ILE A 177 -8.32 26.07 8.87
CA ILE A 177 -8.80 26.22 7.50
C ILE A 177 -9.71 27.43 7.44
N PHE A 178 -9.32 28.42 6.64
CA PHE A 178 -10.12 29.61 6.37
C PHE A 178 -10.84 29.44 5.03
N MET A 179 -12.15 29.56 5.06
CA MET A 179 -13.03 29.40 3.90
C MET A 179 -13.78 30.69 3.64
N ALA A 180 -13.87 31.08 2.38
CA ALA A 180 -14.66 32.23 1.94
C ALA A 180 -15.53 31.79 0.75
N THR A 181 -16.80 32.17 0.79
CA THR A 181 -17.75 31.90 -0.30
C THR A 181 -17.87 33.09 -1.25
N ALA A 182 -18.36 32.87 -2.46
CA ALA A 182 -18.63 33.94 -3.42
C ALA A 182 -19.61 35.02 -2.88
N ASN A 183 -20.47 34.63 -1.95
CA ASN A 183 -21.44 35.57 -1.31
C ASN A 183 -20.83 36.34 -0.11
N GLY A 184 -19.50 36.25 0.10
CA GLY A 184 -18.82 36.97 1.17
C GLY A 184 -18.94 36.33 2.56
N THR A 185 -19.54 35.16 2.69
CA THR A 185 -19.55 34.41 3.96
C THR A 185 -18.19 33.80 4.21
N VAL A 186 -17.61 34.04 5.38
CA VAL A 186 -16.32 33.52 5.80
C VAL A 186 -16.47 32.60 7.02
N LYS A 187 -15.63 31.57 7.08
CA LYS A 187 -15.55 30.64 8.21
C LYS A 187 -14.11 30.25 8.47
N LYS A 188 -13.71 30.29 9.73
CA LYS A 188 -12.44 29.76 10.22
C LYS A 188 -12.74 28.51 11.03
N THR A 189 -12.13 27.38 10.72
CA THR A 189 -12.36 26.11 11.37
C THR A 189 -11.02 25.51 11.77
N ASP A 190 -10.90 24.98 12.98
CA ASP A 190 -9.74 24.27 13.45
C ASP A 190 -9.50 23.03 12.58
N MET A 191 -8.24 22.79 12.20
CA MET A 191 -7.85 21.68 11.33
C MET A 191 -8.10 20.32 11.99
N SER A 192 -7.99 20.23 13.31
CA SER A 192 -8.27 19.02 14.07
C SER A 192 -9.72 18.52 13.92
N LEU A 193 -10.67 19.41 13.63
CA LEU A 193 -12.07 19.05 13.40
C LEU A 193 -12.28 18.27 12.10
N PHE A 194 -11.33 18.33 11.17
CA PHE A 194 -11.35 17.55 9.92
C PHE A 194 -10.76 16.15 10.07
N SER A 195 -10.19 15.81 11.22
CA SER A 195 -9.65 14.46 11.48
C SER A 195 -10.75 13.39 11.58
N ARG A 196 -11.97 13.79 11.92
CA ARG A 196 -13.11 12.88 12.05
C ARG A 196 -13.86 12.79 10.73
N GLN A 197 -13.45 11.85 9.90
CA GLN A 197 -14.19 11.48 8.71
C GLN A 197 -15.55 10.89 9.13
N ARG A 198 -16.64 11.54 8.75
CA ARG A 198 -17.97 10.93 8.89
C ARG A 198 -18.20 10.08 7.66
N SER A 199 -18.34 8.77 7.85
CA SER A 199 -18.90 7.91 6.82
C SER A 199 -20.35 8.35 6.56
N VAL A 200 -20.62 8.81 5.35
CA VAL A 200 -21.97 9.08 4.86
C VAL A 200 -22.55 7.78 4.29
#